data_85dabe484acee394fb9a5cb85721d7c7
#
_entry.id   85dabe484acee394fb9a5cb85721d7c7
#
_cell.length_a   1.000
_cell.length_b   1.000
_cell.length_c   1.000
_cell.angle_alpha   90.00
_cell.angle_beta   90.00
_cell.angle_gamma   90.00
#
_symmetry.space_group_name_H-M   'P 1'
#
loop_
_entity.id
_entity.type
_entity.pdbx_description
1 polymer ?
#
loop_
_entity_poly.entity_id
_entity_poly.type
_entity_poly.pdbx_seq_one_letter_code
_entity_poly.pdbx_strand_id
1 'polypeptide(L)'
;MLASIFNFTGQGFKPMEKVYTQVSHKIAVKNIKAMFKASSQTQINAGMAWYQNAQDQAQAIAIKHDMPVYIVVAVIAALSPNNKWARNLQNADDLIAGFIAGDAMETIKVSTYHKMKAKAWSILQDIPDYDTAKTMLNGQKITSFFMDIMGEFNVTIDGHARNIAYNERVGLTDDRTNIGVREYRALQEAYYDAARDLDLMPYQLQAITWTAWRELHGIV
;
A
#
# COMPACT_ATOMS: atom_id res chain seq x y z
N MET A 1 -20.60 40.82 53.42
CA MET A 1 -19.28 40.16 53.30
C MET A 1 -19.29 39.26 52.11
N LEU A 2 -18.57 39.64 51.05
CA LEU A 2 -18.62 39.06 49.72
C LEU A 2 -17.74 37.82 49.65
N ALA A 3 -18.32 36.69 49.32
CA ALA A 3 -17.57 35.49 48.93
C ALA A 3 -17.40 35.48 47.39
N SER A 4 -16.17 35.64 46.97
CA SER A 4 -15.80 35.55 45.54
C SER A 4 -15.73 34.10 45.10
N ILE A 5 -16.57 33.80 44.12
CA ILE A 5 -16.59 32.49 43.46
C ILE A 5 -15.52 32.53 42.38
N PHE A 6 -14.44 31.74 42.53
CA PHE A 6 -13.49 31.47 41.44
C PHE A 6 -14.06 30.35 40.58
N ASN A 7 -14.51 30.72 39.40
CA ASN A 7 -14.81 29.76 38.33
C ASN A 7 -13.50 29.30 37.71
N PHE A 8 -13.06 28.06 38.01
CA PHE A 8 -12.06 27.36 37.25
C PHE A 8 -12.75 26.78 36.00
N THR A 9 -12.68 27.49 34.86
CA THR A 9 -13.00 26.92 33.58
C THR A 9 -11.87 25.95 33.21
N GLY A 10 -12.16 24.65 33.22
CA GLY A 10 -11.26 23.60 32.83
C GLY A 10 -10.87 23.74 31.34
N GLN A 11 -9.70 24.29 31.11
CA GLN A 11 -9.04 24.10 29.81
C GLN A 11 -8.59 22.63 29.76
N GLY A 12 -9.30 21.83 28.98
CA GLY A 12 -8.93 20.46 28.71
C GLY A 12 -7.49 20.42 28.17
N PHE A 13 -6.64 19.69 28.87
CA PHE A 13 -5.30 19.34 28.40
C PHE A 13 -5.48 18.62 27.06
N LYS A 14 -5.19 19.28 25.91
CA LYS A 14 -4.98 18.59 24.67
C LYS A 14 -3.73 17.75 24.84
N PRO A 15 -3.78 16.42 24.61
CA PRO A 15 -2.57 15.62 24.61
C PRO A 15 -1.58 16.25 23.62
N MET A 16 -0.33 16.45 24.06
CA MET A 16 0.73 16.89 23.16
C MET A 16 0.78 15.90 22.01
N GLU A 17 0.51 16.38 20.80
CA GLU A 17 0.69 15.62 19.57
C GLU A 17 2.13 15.12 19.56
N LYS A 18 2.34 13.80 19.55
CA LYS A 18 3.68 13.22 19.48
C LYS A 18 4.27 13.59 18.13
N VAL A 19 5.12 14.62 18.08
CA VAL A 19 5.85 15.01 16.89
C VAL A 19 6.94 13.98 16.66
N TYR A 20 6.72 13.03 15.76
CA TYR A 20 7.76 12.12 15.32
C TYR A 20 8.69 12.84 14.33
N THR A 21 9.99 12.84 14.60
CA THR A 21 10.97 13.42 13.68
C THR A 21 11.03 12.57 12.40
N GLN A 22 10.75 13.18 11.27
CA GLN A 22 10.88 12.52 9.99
C GLN A 22 12.35 12.19 9.69
N VAL A 23 12.59 11.02 9.07
CA VAL A 23 13.92 10.64 8.61
C VAL A 23 14.37 11.61 7.51
N SER A 24 15.64 12.02 7.53
CA SER A 24 16.17 12.83 6.43
C SER A 24 16.30 12.00 5.15
N HIS A 25 16.12 12.64 3.99
CA HIS A 25 16.20 11.99 2.68
C HIS A 25 17.50 11.15 2.52
N LYS A 26 18.66 11.75 2.83
CA LYS A 26 19.96 11.07 2.75
C LYS A 26 20.05 9.80 3.63
N ILE A 27 19.46 9.85 4.82
CA ILE A 27 19.43 8.70 5.74
C ILE A 27 18.46 7.63 5.19
N ALA A 28 17.28 8.01 4.69
CA ALA A 28 16.32 7.09 4.09
C ALA A 28 16.95 6.35 2.90
N VAL A 29 17.56 7.05 1.94
CA VAL A 29 18.28 6.45 0.79
C VAL A 29 19.37 5.47 1.27
N LYS A 30 20.18 5.87 2.27
CA LYS A 30 21.22 5.00 2.85
C LYS A 30 20.61 3.71 3.43
N ASN A 31 19.53 3.82 4.19
CA ASN A 31 18.90 2.68 4.85
C ASN A 31 18.26 1.71 3.84
N ILE A 32 17.56 2.24 2.83
CA ILE A 32 16.99 1.44 1.73
C ILE A 32 18.08 0.66 1.00
N LYS A 33 19.17 1.34 0.63
CA LYS A 33 20.33 0.69 -0.03
C LYS A 33 21.03 -0.32 0.87
N ALA A 34 21.06 -0.09 2.19
CA ALA A 34 21.63 -1.04 3.15
C ALA A 34 20.78 -2.31 3.22
N MET A 35 19.43 -2.19 3.22
CA MET A 35 18.53 -3.33 3.20
C MET A 35 18.68 -4.15 1.90
N PHE A 36 18.79 -3.48 0.75
CA PHE A 36 19.07 -4.15 -0.53
C PHE A 36 20.41 -4.93 -0.48
N LYS A 37 21.47 -4.32 0.01
CA LYS A 37 22.80 -4.96 0.14
C LYS A 37 22.79 -6.16 1.08
N ALA A 38 21.91 -6.17 2.07
CA ALA A 38 21.76 -7.28 3.01
C ALA A 38 20.86 -8.40 2.46
N SER A 39 20.18 -8.18 1.33
CA SER A 39 19.30 -9.17 0.71
C SER A 39 20.09 -10.30 0.07
N SER A 40 19.66 -11.53 0.30
CA SER A 40 20.19 -12.72 -0.40
C SER A 40 19.78 -12.72 -1.87
N GLN A 41 20.50 -13.48 -2.71
CA GLN A 41 20.14 -13.62 -4.12
C GLN A 41 18.72 -14.18 -4.31
N THR A 42 18.27 -15.08 -3.42
CA THR A 42 16.90 -15.62 -3.44
C THR A 42 15.87 -14.50 -3.20
N GLN A 43 16.12 -13.60 -2.24
CA GLN A 43 15.24 -12.47 -1.94
C GLN A 43 15.23 -11.45 -3.09
N ILE A 44 16.40 -11.20 -3.70
CA ILE A 44 16.51 -10.34 -4.88
C ILE A 44 15.68 -10.91 -6.03
N ASN A 45 15.85 -12.20 -6.37
CA ASN A 45 15.09 -12.83 -7.45
C ASN A 45 13.58 -12.82 -7.17
N ALA A 46 13.17 -13.12 -5.93
CA ALA A 46 11.75 -13.09 -5.54
C ALA A 46 11.16 -11.68 -5.65
N GLY A 47 11.87 -10.66 -5.18
CA GLY A 47 11.42 -9.27 -5.27
C GLY A 47 11.38 -8.74 -6.70
N MET A 48 12.38 -9.09 -7.53
CA MET A 48 12.40 -8.73 -8.96
C MET A 48 11.17 -9.26 -9.72
N ALA A 49 10.76 -10.49 -9.42
CA ALA A 49 9.63 -11.15 -10.08
C ALA A 49 8.26 -10.78 -9.48
N TRP A 50 8.22 -10.13 -8.30
CA TRP A 50 6.99 -10.00 -7.53
C TRP A 50 5.87 -9.30 -8.28
N TYR A 51 6.13 -8.10 -8.82
CA TYR A 51 5.10 -7.32 -9.52
C TYR A 51 4.73 -7.92 -10.88
N GLN A 52 5.67 -8.55 -11.59
CA GLN A 52 5.36 -9.29 -12.82
C GLN A 52 4.43 -10.48 -12.50
N ASN A 53 4.74 -11.26 -11.48
CA ASN A 53 3.86 -12.35 -11.04
C ASN A 53 2.47 -11.85 -10.61
N ALA A 54 2.40 -10.67 -9.95
CA ALA A 54 1.13 -10.05 -9.59
C ALA A 54 0.32 -9.65 -10.84
N GLN A 55 0.98 -9.09 -11.85
CA GLN A 55 0.35 -8.74 -13.13
C GLN A 55 -0.14 -9.98 -13.88
N ASP A 56 0.66 -11.05 -13.94
CA ASP A 56 0.30 -12.31 -14.59
C ASP A 56 -0.94 -12.94 -13.92
N GLN A 57 -1.02 -12.91 -12.58
CA GLN A 57 -2.17 -13.39 -11.84
C GLN A 57 -3.43 -12.53 -12.08
N ALA A 58 -3.27 -11.20 -12.15
CA ALA A 58 -4.36 -10.31 -12.50
C ALA A 58 -4.84 -10.54 -13.95
N GLN A 59 -3.91 -10.79 -14.87
CA GLN A 59 -4.22 -11.12 -16.27
C GLN A 59 -5.01 -12.43 -16.38
N ALA A 60 -4.67 -13.44 -15.57
CA ALA A 60 -5.42 -14.70 -15.56
C ALA A 60 -6.88 -14.49 -15.11
N ILE A 61 -7.12 -13.64 -14.09
CA ILE A 61 -8.46 -13.25 -13.67
C ILE A 61 -9.18 -12.44 -14.77
N ALA A 62 -8.47 -11.53 -15.43
CA ALA A 62 -9.00 -10.72 -16.53
C ALA A 62 -9.48 -11.58 -17.71
N ILE A 63 -8.68 -12.56 -18.10
CA ILE A 63 -9.05 -13.52 -19.16
C ILE A 63 -10.27 -14.37 -18.74
N LYS A 64 -10.29 -14.87 -17.49
CA LYS A 64 -11.39 -15.68 -16.96
C LYS A 64 -12.73 -14.96 -17.02
N HIS A 65 -12.74 -13.65 -16.83
CA HIS A 65 -13.96 -12.85 -16.73
C HIS A 65 -14.21 -11.93 -17.93
N ASP A 66 -13.42 -12.07 -19.00
CA ASP A 66 -13.48 -11.20 -20.20
C ASP A 66 -13.49 -9.70 -19.83
N MET A 67 -12.55 -9.31 -18.97
CA MET A 67 -12.46 -7.95 -18.42
C MET A 67 -11.09 -7.32 -18.69
N PRO A 68 -11.01 -6.00 -18.88
CA PRO A 68 -9.72 -5.33 -19.04
C PRO A 68 -8.82 -5.55 -17.79
N VAL A 69 -7.55 -5.92 -18.00
CA VAL A 69 -6.63 -6.23 -16.91
C VAL A 69 -6.49 -5.09 -15.91
N TYR A 70 -6.47 -3.84 -16.36
CA TYR A 70 -6.36 -2.69 -15.46
C TYR A 70 -7.59 -2.54 -14.53
N ILE A 71 -8.78 -2.95 -14.94
CA ILE A 71 -9.96 -3.00 -14.05
C ILE A 71 -9.74 -4.04 -12.96
N VAL A 72 -9.27 -5.24 -13.33
CA VAL A 72 -8.95 -6.29 -12.35
C VAL A 72 -7.88 -5.83 -11.37
N VAL A 73 -6.81 -5.19 -11.87
CA VAL A 73 -5.74 -4.62 -11.03
C VAL A 73 -6.28 -3.52 -10.11
N ALA A 74 -7.19 -2.67 -10.58
CA ALA A 74 -7.83 -1.65 -9.75
C ALA A 74 -8.69 -2.27 -8.63
N VAL A 75 -9.44 -3.34 -8.93
CA VAL A 75 -10.19 -4.12 -7.92
C VAL A 75 -9.24 -4.74 -6.90
N ILE A 76 -8.16 -5.41 -7.34
CA ILE A 76 -7.12 -5.98 -6.47
C ILE A 76 -6.52 -4.90 -5.57
N ALA A 77 -6.15 -3.76 -6.14
CA ALA A 77 -5.57 -2.64 -5.39
C ALA A 77 -6.54 -2.06 -4.36
N ALA A 78 -7.82 -1.89 -4.73
CA ALA A 78 -8.85 -1.44 -3.80
C ALA A 78 -9.05 -2.41 -2.62
N LEU A 79 -8.99 -3.72 -2.86
CA LEU A 79 -9.18 -4.76 -1.84
C LEU A 79 -7.92 -5.10 -1.04
N SER A 80 -6.76 -4.51 -1.37
CA SER A 80 -5.46 -4.85 -0.76
C SER A 80 -5.28 -4.42 0.70
N PRO A 81 -5.93 -3.36 1.24
CA PRO A 81 -5.72 -2.96 2.62
C PRO A 81 -6.09 -4.06 3.62
N ASN A 82 -5.16 -4.37 4.54
CA ASN A 82 -5.32 -5.39 5.57
C ASN A 82 -5.69 -6.78 5.03
N ASN A 83 -5.12 -7.16 3.89
CA ASN A 83 -5.42 -8.41 3.22
C ASN A 83 -4.12 -9.13 2.81
N LYS A 84 -4.07 -10.46 2.97
CA LYS A 84 -2.95 -11.29 2.47
C LYS A 84 -3.10 -11.47 0.97
N TRP A 85 -1.98 -11.51 0.24
CA TRP A 85 -1.97 -11.53 -1.23
C TRP A 85 -2.88 -12.60 -1.86
N ALA A 86 -2.70 -13.86 -1.49
CA ALA A 86 -3.54 -14.95 -2.03
C ALA A 86 -5.03 -14.74 -1.74
N ARG A 87 -5.37 -14.22 -0.55
CA ARG A 87 -6.76 -13.90 -0.19
C ARG A 87 -7.27 -12.68 -0.96
N ASN A 88 -6.40 -11.73 -1.25
CA ASN A 88 -6.75 -10.54 -2.05
C ASN A 88 -7.14 -10.93 -3.47
N LEU A 89 -6.36 -11.80 -4.12
CA LEU A 89 -6.67 -12.35 -5.44
C LEU A 89 -8.01 -13.11 -5.45
N GLN A 90 -8.22 -13.99 -4.48
CA GLN A 90 -9.49 -14.71 -4.35
C GLN A 90 -10.68 -13.76 -4.16
N ASN A 91 -10.52 -12.74 -3.28
CA ASN A 91 -11.59 -11.76 -3.06
C ASN A 91 -11.87 -10.92 -4.32
N ALA A 92 -10.87 -10.62 -5.12
CA ALA A 92 -11.06 -9.92 -6.39
C ALA A 92 -11.80 -10.79 -7.40
N ASP A 93 -11.40 -12.05 -7.53
CA ASP A 93 -12.03 -13.04 -8.40
C ASP A 93 -13.51 -13.25 -8.01
N ASP A 94 -13.79 -13.49 -6.72
CA ASP A 94 -15.14 -13.67 -6.20
C ASP A 94 -16.01 -12.43 -6.39
N LEU A 95 -15.47 -11.22 -6.16
CA LEU A 95 -16.21 -9.98 -6.31
C LEU A 95 -16.58 -9.71 -7.77
N ILE A 96 -15.65 -9.97 -8.71
CA ILE A 96 -15.89 -9.83 -10.14
C ILE A 96 -16.93 -10.86 -10.61
N ALA A 97 -16.78 -12.13 -10.21
CA ALA A 97 -17.72 -13.18 -10.56
C ALA A 97 -19.15 -12.87 -10.09
N GLY A 98 -19.31 -12.44 -8.84
CA GLY A 98 -20.62 -12.06 -8.31
C GLY A 98 -21.21 -10.83 -9.00
N PHE A 99 -20.36 -9.83 -9.33
CA PHE A 99 -20.80 -8.67 -10.12
C PHE A 99 -21.37 -9.08 -11.48
N ILE A 100 -20.67 -9.96 -12.20
CA ILE A 100 -21.10 -10.46 -13.51
C ILE A 100 -22.38 -11.31 -13.38
N ALA A 101 -22.52 -12.08 -12.30
CA ALA A 101 -23.71 -12.87 -12.01
C ALA A 101 -24.93 -12.03 -11.62
N GLY A 102 -24.77 -10.73 -11.37
CA GLY A 102 -25.84 -9.84 -10.90
C GLY A 102 -26.14 -9.96 -9.41
N ASP A 103 -25.21 -10.52 -8.63
CA ASP A 103 -25.35 -10.63 -7.18
C ASP A 103 -25.33 -9.24 -6.53
N ALA A 104 -26.03 -9.10 -5.39
CA ALA A 104 -25.92 -7.89 -4.59
C ALA A 104 -24.53 -7.82 -3.92
N MET A 105 -23.90 -6.63 -3.93
CA MET A 105 -22.57 -6.43 -3.34
C MET A 105 -22.48 -7.00 -1.91
N GLU A 106 -23.52 -6.84 -1.12
CA GLU A 106 -23.59 -7.24 0.30
C GLU A 106 -23.43 -8.74 0.49
N THR A 107 -23.87 -9.56 -0.46
CA THR A 107 -23.83 -11.03 -0.39
C THR A 107 -22.43 -11.60 -0.59
N ILE A 108 -21.55 -10.87 -1.29
CA ILE A 108 -20.20 -11.32 -1.61
C ILE A 108 -19.27 -11.01 -0.44
N LYS A 109 -18.54 -11.99 0.08
CA LYS A 109 -17.64 -11.84 1.22
C LYS A 109 -16.23 -11.45 0.77
N VAL A 110 -15.65 -10.41 1.39
CA VAL A 110 -14.25 -10.01 1.20
C VAL A 110 -13.55 -9.81 2.55
N SER A 111 -12.25 -9.99 2.58
CA SER A 111 -11.43 -9.95 3.81
C SER A 111 -10.79 -8.58 4.06
N THR A 112 -11.48 -7.50 3.67
CA THR A 112 -11.03 -6.12 3.86
C THR A 112 -12.18 -5.24 4.36
N TYR A 113 -11.92 -3.94 4.52
CA TYR A 113 -12.91 -2.99 5.01
C TYR A 113 -14.07 -2.79 4.02
N HIS A 114 -15.30 -2.63 4.54
CA HIS A 114 -16.49 -2.41 3.71
C HIS A 114 -16.31 -1.26 2.71
N LYS A 115 -15.69 -0.15 3.12
CA LYS A 115 -15.41 0.99 2.24
C LYS A 115 -14.49 0.64 1.05
N MET A 116 -13.59 -0.34 1.23
CA MET A 116 -12.70 -0.81 0.17
C MET A 116 -13.45 -1.70 -0.83
N LYS A 117 -14.34 -2.56 -0.32
CA LYS A 117 -15.25 -3.34 -1.15
C LYS A 117 -16.18 -2.43 -1.97
N ALA A 118 -16.79 -1.41 -1.35
CA ALA A 118 -17.64 -0.45 -2.04
C ALA A 118 -16.86 0.29 -3.16
N LYS A 119 -15.60 0.65 -2.91
CA LYS A 119 -14.73 1.26 -3.91
C LYS A 119 -14.48 0.32 -5.11
N ALA A 120 -14.11 -0.94 -4.84
CA ALA A 120 -13.92 -1.95 -5.87
C ALA A 120 -15.22 -2.20 -6.67
N TRP A 121 -16.35 -2.19 -5.99
CA TRP A 121 -17.67 -2.35 -6.62
C TRP A 121 -18.01 -1.18 -7.55
N SER A 122 -17.76 0.07 -7.14
CA SER A 122 -17.95 1.24 -8.00
C SER A 122 -17.10 1.19 -9.26
N ILE A 123 -15.85 0.70 -9.16
CA ILE A 123 -14.99 0.51 -10.32
C ILE A 123 -15.59 -0.51 -11.30
N LEU A 124 -16.18 -1.61 -10.79
CA LEU A 124 -16.88 -2.61 -11.61
C LEU A 124 -18.14 -2.07 -12.26
N GLN A 125 -18.90 -1.22 -11.56
CA GLN A 125 -20.13 -0.62 -12.08
C GLN A 125 -19.86 0.37 -13.21
N ASP A 126 -18.83 1.20 -13.05
CA ASP A 126 -18.54 2.29 -13.99
C ASP A 126 -17.69 1.80 -15.18
N ILE A 127 -16.92 0.71 -15.02
CA ILE A 127 -15.90 0.21 -15.97
C ILE A 127 -15.15 1.40 -16.60
N PRO A 128 -14.49 2.22 -15.76
CA PRO A 128 -13.86 3.46 -16.21
C PRO A 128 -12.68 3.19 -17.13
N ASP A 129 -12.20 4.21 -17.83
CA ASP A 129 -10.88 4.16 -18.48
C ASP A 129 -9.75 4.09 -17.44
N TYR A 130 -8.52 3.89 -17.92
CA TYR A 130 -7.34 3.69 -17.06
C TYR A 130 -7.10 4.83 -16.08
N ASP A 131 -7.14 6.07 -16.54
CA ASP A 131 -6.85 7.25 -15.70
C ASP A 131 -7.98 7.53 -14.72
N THR A 132 -9.21 7.28 -15.12
CA THR A 132 -10.38 7.37 -14.25
C THR A 132 -10.35 6.30 -13.17
N ALA A 133 -9.99 5.03 -13.50
CA ALA A 133 -9.82 3.96 -12.52
C ALA A 133 -8.77 4.33 -11.45
N LYS A 134 -7.64 4.89 -11.88
CA LYS A 134 -6.57 5.40 -11.02
C LYS A 134 -7.07 6.52 -10.09
N THR A 135 -7.90 7.42 -10.59
CA THR A 135 -8.52 8.50 -9.80
C THR A 135 -9.54 7.95 -8.80
N MET A 136 -10.37 6.99 -9.20
CA MET A 136 -11.37 6.34 -8.33
C MET A 136 -10.75 5.62 -7.14
N LEU A 137 -9.53 5.10 -7.28
CA LEU A 137 -8.80 4.48 -6.16
C LEU A 137 -8.60 5.49 -5.01
N ASN A 138 -8.34 6.76 -5.30
CA ASN A 138 -8.33 7.86 -4.33
C ASN A 138 -7.69 7.50 -2.98
N GLY A 139 -6.43 7.06 -3.01
CA GLY A 139 -5.66 6.72 -1.81
C GLY A 139 -4.23 6.42 -2.20
N GLN A 140 -3.25 7.18 -1.66
CA GLN A 140 -1.85 7.12 -2.08
C GLN A 140 -1.33 5.69 -2.21
N LYS A 141 -1.50 4.86 -1.17
CA LYS A 141 -0.99 3.50 -1.15
C LYS A 141 -1.65 2.61 -2.22
N ILE A 142 -2.98 2.61 -2.31
CA ILE A 142 -3.70 1.73 -3.25
C ILE A 142 -3.55 2.19 -4.69
N THR A 143 -3.47 3.50 -4.93
CA THR A 143 -3.17 4.05 -6.26
C THR A 143 -1.74 3.71 -6.69
N SER A 144 -0.75 3.87 -5.81
CA SER A 144 0.63 3.45 -6.08
C SER A 144 0.72 1.94 -6.35
N PHE A 145 0.01 1.12 -5.58
CA PHE A 145 0.00 -0.32 -5.77
C PHE A 145 -0.58 -0.75 -7.12
N PHE A 146 -1.64 -0.07 -7.56
CA PHE A 146 -2.18 -0.23 -8.92
C PHE A 146 -1.12 0.10 -9.98
N MET A 147 -0.46 1.25 -9.86
CA MET A 147 0.58 1.69 -10.80
C MET A 147 1.75 0.72 -10.85
N ASP A 148 2.19 0.22 -9.70
CA ASP A 148 3.31 -0.73 -9.61
C ASP A 148 2.98 -2.07 -10.27
N ILE A 149 1.76 -2.62 -10.08
CA ILE A 149 1.31 -3.84 -10.78
C ILE A 149 1.20 -3.60 -12.28
N MET A 150 0.80 -2.40 -12.70
CA MET A 150 0.72 -2.03 -14.11
C MET A 150 2.09 -1.71 -14.74
N GLY A 151 3.17 -1.76 -13.97
CA GLY A 151 4.54 -1.55 -14.43
C GLY A 151 4.92 -0.09 -14.65
N GLU A 152 4.17 0.88 -14.08
CA GLU A 152 4.52 2.29 -14.14
C GLU A 152 5.77 2.59 -13.28
N PHE A 153 6.47 3.67 -13.64
CA PHE A 153 7.57 4.18 -12.81
C PHE A 153 7.02 4.80 -11.52
N ASN A 154 6.83 3.97 -10.52
CA ASN A 154 6.26 4.35 -9.23
C ASN A 154 6.77 3.44 -8.11
N VAL A 155 6.40 3.72 -6.86
CA VAL A 155 6.69 2.87 -5.70
C VAL A 155 5.62 3.01 -4.62
N THR A 156 5.13 1.87 -4.13
CA THR A 156 4.19 1.80 -3.01
C THR A 156 4.93 1.90 -1.68
N ILE A 157 4.56 2.91 -0.88
CA ILE A 157 5.07 3.07 0.48
C ILE A 157 4.04 2.52 1.47
N ASP A 158 4.32 1.33 1.99
CA ASP A 158 3.56 0.74 3.10
C ASP A 158 4.33 0.89 4.43
N GLY A 159 3.77 0.34 5.51
CA GLY A 159 4.43 0.40 6.82
C GLY A 159 5.79 -0.29 6.85
N HIS A 160 6.01 -1.33 6.02
CA HIS A 160 7.31 -1.98 5.93
C HIS A 160 8.31 -1.12 5.15
N ALA A 161 7.91 -0.54 4.03
CA ALA A 161 8.75 0.38 3.27
C ALA A 161 9.17 1.60 4.12
N ARG A 162 8.24 2.13 4.93
CA ARG A 162 8.56 3.15 5.94
C ARG A 162 9.58 2.63 6.94
N ASN A 163 9.36 1.48 7.55
CA ASN A 163 10.25 0.90 8.56
C ASN A 163 11.67 0.69 8.02
N ILE A 164 11.80 0.25 6.76
CA ILE A 164 13.08 0.12 6.06
C ILE A 164 13.76 1.47 5.93
N ALA A 165 13.06 2.49 5.44
CA ALA A 165 13.61 3.83 5.23
C ALA A 165 14.07 4.48 6.56
N TYR A 166 13.38 4.21 7.66
CA TYR A 166 13.73 4.68 8.99
C TYR A 166 14.76 3.77 9.70
N ASN A 167 15.01 2.57 9.18
CA ASN A 167 15.72 1.49 9.87
C ASN A 167 15.18 1.26 11.28
N GLU A 168 13.86 1.24 11.40
CA GLU A 168 13.14 1.14 12.67
C GLU A 168 12.01 0.12 12.54
N ARG A 169 11.99 -0.90 13.39
CA ARG A 169 10.89 -1.87 13.43
C ARG A 169 9.78 -1.38 14.35
N VAL A 170 8.68 -0.93 13.76
CA VAL A 170 7.43 -0.66 14.49
C VAL A 170 6.31 -1.55 13.96
N GLY A 171 5.32 -1.84 14.80
CA GLY A 171 4.14 -2.62 14.38
C GLY A 171 3.31 -1.86 13.36
N LEU A 172 2.65 -2.57 12.45
CA LEU A 172 1.83 -1.93 11.40
C LEU A 172 0.58 -1.21 11.93
N THR A 173 0.25 -1.42 13.21
CA THR A 173 -0.83 -0.71 13.93
C THR A 173 -0.31 0.47 14.77
N ASP A 174 0.99 0.73 14.77
CA ASP A 174 1.60 1.87 15.45
C ASP A 174 1.28 3.16 14.67
N ASP A 175 0.98 4.25 15.39
CA ASP A 175 0.65 5.54 14.78
C ASP A 175 1.74 6.07 13.84
N ARG A 176 3.00 5.69 14.07
CA ARG A 176 4.14 6.02 13.21
C ARG A 176 4.03 5.43 11.80
N THR A 177 3.22 4.39 11.61
CA THR A 177 2.96 3.81 10.29
C THR A 177 1.78 4.47 9.55
N ASN A 178 1.11 5.44 10.17
CA ASN A 178 0.13 6.31 9.53
C ASN A 178 0.83 7.41 8.73
N ILE A 179 1.27 7.05 7.52
CA ILE A 179 2.11 7.89 6.66
C ILE A 179 1.27 9.01 6.04
N GLY A 180 1.56 10.26 6.40
CA GLY A 180 0.91 11.43 5.82
C GLY A 180 1.40 11.74 4.40
N VAL A 181 0.66 12.59 3.67
CA VAL A 181 0.93 12.89 2.25
C VAL A 181 2.36 13.36 1.99
N ARG A 182 2.88 14.24 2.84
CA ARG A 182 4.24 14.80 2.68
C ARG A 182 5.32 13.75 2.93
N GLU A 183 5.14 12.95 3.96
CA GLU A 183 6.06 11.87 4.29
C GLU A 183 6.04 10.79 3.21
N TYR A 184 4.86 10.42 2.72
CA TYR A 184 4.71 9.45 1.63
C TYR A 184 5.53 9.85 0.41
N ARG A 185 5.37 11.11 -0.05
CA ARG A 185 6.14 11.64 -1.18
C ARG A 185 7.65 11.67 -0.90
N ALA A 186 8.06 12.11 0.29
CA ALA A 186 9.47 12.14 0.66
C ALA A 186 10.11 10.74 0.65
N LEU A 187 9.36 9.71 1.08
CA LEU A 187 9.80 8.33 1.04
C LEU A 187 9.82 7.77 -0.40
N GLN A 188 8.84 8.13 -1.25
CA GLN A 188 8.89 7.78 -2.67
C GLN A 188 10.17 8.34 -3.34
N GLU A 189 10.48 9.63 -3.12
CA GLU A 189 11.72 10.24 -3.65
C GLU A 189 12.98 9.51 -3.16
N ALA A 190 13.00 9.08 -1.89
CA ALA A 190 14.14 8.32 -1.37
C ALA A 190 14.28 6.94 -2.04
N TYR A 191 13.16 6.26 -2.34
CA TYR A 191 13.17 5.02 -3.10
C TYR A 191 13.56 5.24 -4.56
N TYR A 192 13.12 6.32 -5.20
CA TYR A 192 13.52 6.67 -6.58
C TYR A 192 15.02 6.89 -6.69
N ASP A 193 15.60 7.66 -5.77
CA ASP A 193 17.05 7.90 -5.75
C ASP A 193 17.82 6.62 -5.46
N ALA A 194 17.39 5.82 -4.49
CA ALA A 194 18.02 4.55 -4.18
C ALA A 194 17.95 3.55 -5.37
N ALA A 195 16.82 3.49 -6.05
CA ALA A 195 16.61 2.62 -7.22
C ALA A 195 17.47 3.04 -8.41
N ARG A 196 17.55 4.34 -8.68
CA ARG A 196 18.45 4.90 -9.72
C ARG A 196 19.90 4.55 -9.45
N ASP A 197 20.37 4.66 -8.22
CA ASP A 197 21.75 4.31 -7.82
C ASP A 197 22.07 2.80 -7.97
N LEU A 198 21.03 1.95 -8.04
CA LEU A 198 21.12 0.50 -8.13
C LEU A 198 20.72 -0.06 -9.51
N ASP A 199 20.37 0.83 -10.45
CA ASP A 199 19.86 0.48 -11.79
C ASP A 199 18.63 -0.46 -11.74
N LEU A 200 17.66 -0.11 -10.88
CA LEU A 200 16.42 -0.86 -10.67
C LEU A 200 15.20 0.03 -10.89
N MET A 201 14.07 -0.58 -11.24
CA MET A 201 12.78 0.09 -11.11
C MET A 201 12.44 0.28 -9.63
N PRO A 202 11.82 1.42 -9.24
CA PRO A 202 11.54 1.71 -7.83
C PRO A 202 10.67 0.63 -7.15
N TYR A 203 9.65 0.12 -7.84
CA TYR A 203 8.81 -0.97 -7.32
C TYR A 203 9.60 -2.29 -7.15
N GLN A 204 10.59 -2.58 -8.00
CA GLN A 204 11.45 -3.76 -7.84
C GLN A 204 12.31 -3.64 -6.57
N LEU A 205 12.94 -2.49 -6.38
CA LEU A 205 13.72 -2.22 -5.16
C LEU A 205 12.84 -2.34 -3.91
N GLN A 206 11.62 -1.79 -3.96
CA GLN A 206 10.67 -1.89 -2.86
C GLN A 206 10.32 -3.36 -2.56
N ALA A 207 9.99 -4.16 -3.57
CA ALA A 207 9.63 -5.56 -3.39
C ALA A 207 10.81 -6.41 -2.87
N ILE A 208 12.04 -6.16 -3.33
CA ILE A 208 13.26 -6.83 -2.84
C ILE A 208 13.46 -6.53 -1.36
N THR A 209 13.48 -5.24 -1.01
CA THR A 209 13.71 -4.82 0.38
C THR A 209 12.58 -5.23 1.31
N TRP A 210 11.34 -5.24 0.83
CA TRP A 210 10.16 -5.71 1.55
C TRP A 210 10.24 -7.22 1.85
N THR A 211 10.65 -8.03 0.88
CA THR A 211 10.83 -9.48 1.04
C THR A 211 11.92 -9.76 2.08
N ALA A 212 13.07 -9.13 1.94
CA ALA A 212 14.19 -9.29 2.87
C ALA A 212 13.84 -8.79 4.29
N TRP A 213 13.17 -7.66 4.42
CA TRP A 213 12.73 -7.11 5.70
C TRP A 213 11.77 -8.05 6.43
N ARG A 214 10.77 -8.60 5.73
CA ARG A 214 9.80 -9.51 6.32
C ARG A 214 10.45 -10.79 6.81
N GLU A 215 11.32 -11.39 6.01
CA GLU A 215 12.06 -12.59 6.40
C GLU A 215 12.98 -12.32 7.60
N LEU A 216 13.75 -11.22 7.58
CA LEU A 216 14.60 -10.81 8.70
C LEU A 216 13.85 -10.71 10.02
N HIS A 217 12.58 -10.32 9.97
CA HIS A 217 11.74 -10.10 11.15
C HIS A 217 10.72 -11.22 11.41
N GLY A 218 10.78 -12.35 10.68
CA GLY A 218 9.87 -13.47 10.85
C GLY A 218 8.39 -13.11 10.59
N ILE A 219 8.13 -12.18 9.65
CA ILE A 219 6.79 -11.74 9.29
C ILE A 219 6.29 -12.62 8.13
N VAL A 220 5.28 -13.44 8.39
CA VAL A 220 4.68 -14.39 7.42
C VAL A 220 3.49 -13.78 6.70
#